data_33bbf0f96824938184648458ae383a51
#
_entry.id   33bbf0f96824938184648458ae383a51
#
_cell.length_a   1.000
_cell.length_b   1.000
_cell.length_c   1.000
_cell.angle_alpha   90.00
_cell.angle_beta   90.00
_cell.angle_gamma   90.00
#
_symmetry.space_group_name_H-M   'P 1'
#
loop_
_entity.id
_entity.type
_entity.pdbx_description
1 polymer ?
#
loop_
_entity_poly.entity_id
_entity_poly.type
_entity_poly.pdbx_seq_one_letter_code
_entity_poly.pdbx_strand_id
1 'polypeptide(L)'
;MIRLKQLLREMSERDLTRCLKKIRNSEFRYIGGGDNGRVYEINGEDKVFKITKEQDEYEVADIIVNRYNEFTTFIPVYYVDGKNMYIMSNASELPIRIKKSVDLFMEDFANFARSEGGEVSIFDFITETDNIDPLLDNFLTALKTDIDKLQIPEFDLDLDFRSENIMLWNGKMVMVDW
;
A
#
# COMPACT_ATOMS: atom_id res chain seq x y z
N MET A 1 26.72 -6.43 11.12
CA MET A 1 26.82 -6.82 9.68
C MET A 1 25.44 -6.54 9.05
N ILE A 2 25.32 -5.46 8.29
CA ILE A 2 24.07 -5.10 7.58
C ILE A 2 23.81 -6.17 6.53
N ARG A 3 22.65 -6.84 6.60
CA ARG A 3 22.33 -7.90 5.64
C ARG A 3 22.12 -7.27 4.25
N LEU A 4 22.67 -7.88 3.21
CA LEU A 4 22.55 -7.45 1.80
C LEU A 4 21.10 -7.15 1.38
N LYS A 5 20.10 -7.85 1.97
CA LYS A 5 18.66 -7.60 1.81
C LYS A 5 18.19 -6.26 2.37
N GLN A 6 18.89 -5.69 3.32
CA GLN A 6 18.58 -4.39 3.94
C GLN A 6 18.98 -3.27 2.98
N LEU A 7 20.14 -3.38 2.34
CA LEU A 7 20.63 -2.41 1.35
C LEU A 7 19.77 -2.30 0.08
N LEU A 8 18.99 -3.33 -0.25
CA LEU A 8 18.14 -3.36 -1.45
C LEU A 8 16.79 -2.64 -1.28
N ARG A 9 16.41 -2.26 -0.06
CA ARG A 9 15.15 -1.57 0.24
C ARG A 9 15.32 -0.11 0.63
N GLU A 10 16.52 0.29 1.02
CA GLU A 10 16.80 1.65 1.47
C GLU A 10 17.01 2.58 0.27
N MET A 11 16.22 3.65 0.21
CA MET A 11 16.58 4.77 -0.64
C MET A 11 17.83 5.43 -0.03
N SER A 12 18.89 5.58 -0.82
CA SER A 12 20.07 6.31 -0.34
C SER A 12 19.71 7.78 -0.07
N GLU A 13 20.38 8.41 0.88
CA GLU A 13 20.23 9.86 1.15
C GLU A 13 20.44 10.70 -0.11
N ARG A 14 21.35 10.26 -0.99
CA ARG A 14 21.61 10.89 -2.28
C ARG A 14 20.42 10.77 -3.22
N ASP A 15 19.76 9.61 -3.28
CA ASP A 15 18.58 9.39 -4.12
C ASP A 15 17.39 10.19 -3.61
N LEU A 16 17.17 10.22 -2.29
CA LEU A 16 16.14 11.06 -1.68
C LEU A 16 16.36 12.55 -2.01
N THR A 17 17.59 13.03 -1.83
CA THR A 17 17.94 14.42 -2.16
C THR A 17 17.67 14.73 -3.63
N ARG A 18 17.96 13.78 -4.55
CA ARG A 18 17.67 13.92 -5.98
C ARG A 18 16.17 13.98 -6.25
N CYS A 19 15.37 13.11 -5.65
CA CYS A 19 13.90 13.13 -5.76
C CYS A 19 13.31 14.45 -5.27
N LEU A 20 13.69 14.89 -4.08
CA LEU A 20 13.22 16.17 -3.52
C LEU A 20 13.61 17.37 -4.38
N LYS A 21 14.81 17.37 -4.98
CA LYS A 21 15.24 18.41 -5.92
C LYS A 21 14.34 18.41 -7.16
N LYS A 22 14.04 17.25 -7.73
CA LYS A 22 13.16 17.12 -8.90
C LYS A 22 11.75 17.61 -8.59
N ILE A 23 11.19 17.26 -7.45
CA ILE A 23 9.87 17.75 -6.99
C ILE A 23 9.87 19.27 -6.90
N ARG A 24 10.89 19.88 -6.28
CA ARG A 24 11.02 21.36 -6.18
C ARG A 24 11.13 22.05 -7.54
N ASN A 25 11.74 21.39 -8.50
CA ASN A 25 11.91 21.89 -9.88
C ASN A 25 10.70 21.58 -10.77
N SER A 26 9.62 20.99 -10.24
CA SER A 26 8.45 20.55 -11.02
C SER A 26 8.79 19.51 -12.11
N GLU A 27 9.79 18.67 -11.88
CA GLU A 27 10.20 17.59 -12.76
C GLU A 27 9.42 16.31 -12.46
N PHE A 28 8.09 16.37 -12.60
CA PHE A 28 7.18 15.25 -12.34
C PHE A 28 5.97 15.30 -13.27
N ARG A 29 5.26 14.17 -13.35
CA ARG A 29 4.04 14.00 -14.13
C ARG A 29 2.92 13.48 -13.26
N TYR A 30 1.73 14.07 -13.35
CA TYR A 30 0.52 13.51 -12.74
C TYR A 30 0.19 12.15 -13.36
N ILE A 31 -0.05 11.14 -12.55
CA ILE A 31 -0.36 9.77 -13.00
C ILE A 31 -1.70 9.25 -12.49
N GLY A 32 -2.26 9.83 -11.43
CA GLY A 32 -3.55 9.42 -10.91
C GLY A 32 -3.92 10.13 -9.61
N GLY A 33 -5.15 9.92 -9.19
CA GLY A 33 -5.68 10.41 -7.93
C GLY A 33 -7.19 10.37 -7.92
N GLY A 34 -7.75 10.58 -6.75
CA GLY A 34 -9.17 10.61 -6.47
C GLY A 34 -9.53 11.74 -5.51
N ASP A 35 -10.59 11.54 -4.76
CA ASP A 35 -11.07 12.52 -3.78
C ASP A 35 -10.06 12.71 -2.64
N ASN A 36 -9.32 11.67 -2.27
CA ASN A 36 -8.42 11.62 -1.12
C ASN A 36 -7.00 12.07 -1.42
N GLY A 37 -6.58 12.15 -2.70
CA GLY A 37 -5.22 12.57 -2.99
C GLY A 37 -4.84 12.59 -4.46
N ARG A 38 -3.56 12.93 -4.73
CA ARG A 38 -2.98 12.97 -6.06
C ARG A 38 -1.61 12.30 -6.07
N VAL A 39 -1.37 11.47 -7.08
CA VAL A 39 -0.12 10.72 -7.27
C VAL A 39 0.63 11.26 -8.49
N TYR A 40 1.93 11.44 -8.32
CA TYR A 40 2.83 11.98 -9.34
C TYR A 40 4.06 11.10 -9.50
N GLU A 41 4.39 10.75 -10.72
CA GLU A 41 5.65 10.11 -11.08
C GLU A 41 6.78 11.13 -11.09
N ILE A 42 7.91 10.82 -10.45
CA ILE A 42 9.10 11.67 -10.48
C ILE A 42 9.90 11.32 -11.74
N ASN A 43 10.10 12.27 -12.65
CA ASN A 43 10.71 12.04 -13.95
C ASN A 43 12.07 11.34 -13.86
N GLY A 44 12.16 10.14 -14.48
CA GLY A 44 13.39 9.34 -14.52
C GLY A 44 13.80 8.72 -13.17
N GLU A 45 12.89 8.61 -12.22
CA GLU A 45 13.07 7.87 -10.98
C GLU A 45 12.06 6.71 -10.94
N ASP A 46 12.43 5.63 -10.26
CA ASP A 46 11.52 4.53 -9.92
C ASP A 46 10.78 4.85 -8.61
N LYS A 47 10.22 6.05 -8.56
CA LYS A 47 9.55 6.59 -7.38
C LYS A 47 8.39 7.48 -7.80
N VAL A 48 7.38 7.47 -6.94
CA VAL A 48 6.24 8.36 -7.01
C VAL A 48 6.14 9.15 -5.71
N PHE A 49 5.46 10.30 -5.75
CA PHE A 49 5.01 10.95 -4.52
C PHE A 49 3.50 11.12 -4.54
N LYS A 50 2.89 10.99 -3.38
CA LYS A 50 1.47 11.24 -3.18
C LYS A 50 1.29 12.46 -2.28
N ILE A 51 0.33 13.29 -2.64
CA ILE A 51 -0.19 14.36 -1.79
C ILE A 51 -1.56 13.90 -1.36
N THR A 52 -1.72 13.54 -0.09
CA THR A 52 -3.00 13.10 0.48
C THR A 52 -3.72 14.25 1.17
N LYS A 53 -5.04 14.14 1.29
CA LYS A 53 -5.89 15.00 2.12
C LYS A 53 -6.30 14.31 3.42
N GLU A 54 -6.10 12.99 3.47
CA GLU A 54 -6.49 12.16 4.60
C GLU A 54 -5.34 12.09 5.61
N GLN A 55 -5.64 12.46 6.85
CA GLN A 55 -4.66 12.46 7.92
C GLN A 55 -4.26 11.04 8.30
N ASP A 56 -5.20 10.12 8.34
CA ASP A 56 -4.98 8.72 8.73
C ASP A 56 -4.03 8.03 7.74
N GLU A 57 -4.24 8.24 6.44
CA GLU A 57 -3.33 7.74 5.40
C GLU A 57 -1.91 8.28 5.59
N TYR A 58 -1.78 9.57 5.92
CA TYR A 58 -0.47 10.16 6.17
C TYR A 58 0.21 9.57 7.42
N GLU A 59 -0.54 9.29 8.48
CA GLU A 59 -0.02 8.67 9.72
C GLU A 59 0.48 7.25 9.46
N VAL A 60 -0.24 6.47 8.66
CA VAL A 60 0.22 5.14 8.23
C VAL A 60 1.51 5.25 7.42
N ALA A 61 1.62 6.21 6.49
CA ALA A 61 2.85 6.45 5.74
C ALA A 61 4.03 6.81 6.67
N ASP A 62 3.80 7.61 7.72
CA ASP A 62 4.82 7.96 8.72
C ASP A 62 5.26 6.73 9.53
N ILE A 63 4.34 5.86 9.92
CA ILE A 63 4.67 4.59 10.58
C ILE A 63 5.51 3.71 9.65
N ILE A 64 5.11 3.56 8.38
CA ILE A 64 5.83 2.72 7.41
C ILE A 64 7.25 3.24 7.17
N VAL A 65 7.47 4.54 7.01
CA VAL A 65 8.82 5.09 6.78
C VAL A 65 9.73 4.86 7.98
N ASN A 66 9.20 4.98 9.19
CA ASN A 66 9.97 4.77 10.43
C ASN A 66 10.24 3.29 10.73
N ARG A 67 9.40 2.39 10.21
CA ARG A 67 9.44 0.94 10.48
C ARG A 67 9.46 0.09 9.21
N TYR A 68 9.95 0.63 8.11
CA TYR A 68 9.83 0.07 6.75
C TYR A 68 10.29 -1.39 6.60
N ASN A 69 11.19 -1.87 7.45
CA ASN A 69 11.66 -3.26 7.43
C ASN A 69 10.70 -4.26 8.06
N GLU A 70 9.68 -3.80 8.74
CA GLU A 70 8.74 -4.62 9.47
C GLU A 70 7.54 -5.05 8.62
N PHE A 71 7.28 -4.30 7.54
CA PHE A 71 6.13 -4.51 6.68
C PHE A 71 6.52 -5.17 5.36
N THR A 72 5.66 -6.06 4.87
CA THR A 72 5.88 -6.81 3.63
C THR A 72 4.78 -6.61 2.60
N THR A 73 3.62 -6.14 3.03
CA THR A 73 2.40 -5.95 2.22
C THR A 73 2.07 -4.49 1.95
N PHE A 74 2.75 -3.56 2.58
CA PHE A 74 2.65 -2.15 2.23
C PHE A 74 3.75 -1.75 1.26
N ILE A 75 3.44 -0.83 0.34
CA ILE A 75 4.45 -0.25 -0.55
C ILE A 75 5.52 0.45 0.29
N PRO A 76 6.82 0.31 -0.01
CA PRO A 76 7.86 1.02 0.72
C PRO A 76 7.69 2.54 0.62
N VAL A 77 7.56 3.19 1.77
CA VAL A 77 7.61 4.65 1.92
C VAL A 77 9.01 5.04 2.35
N TYR A 78 9.55 6.09 1.75
CA TYR A 78 10.94 6.53 1.97
C TYR A 78 11.05 7.88 2.64
N TYR A 79 10.00 8.67 2.57
CA TYR A 79 10.01 10.03 3.08
C TYR A 79 8.58 10.51 3.33
N VAL A 80 8.39 11.27 4.40
CA VAL A 80 7.20 12.07 4.70
C VAL A 80 7.63 13.51 4.97
N ASP A 81 6.86 14.50 4.53
CA ASP A 81 7.25 15.91 4.60
C ASP A 81 6.80 16.63 5.88
N GLY A 82 6.15 15.91 6.80
CA GLY A 82 5.58 16.45 8.03
C GLY A 82 4.26 17.22 7.83
N LYS A 83 3.61 17.07 6.66
CA LYS A 83 2.34 17.73 6.34
C LYS A 83 1.35 16.78 5.69
N ASN A 84 1.51 16.51 4.40
CA ASN A 84 0.58 15.70 3.63
C ASN A 84 1.19 15.03 2.39
N MET A 85 2.52 15.09 2.23
CA MET A 85 3.20 14.47 1.09
C MET A 85 4.14 13.37 1.57
N TYR A 86 4.15 12.27 0.84
CA TYR A 86 5.13 11.21 1.04
C TYR A 86 5.68 10.67 -0.29
N ILE A 87 6.91 10.12 -0.26
CA ILE A 87 7.58 9.49 -1.40
C ILE A 87 7.59 7.99 -1.16
N MET A 88 7.11 7.24 -2.16
CA MET A 88 7.06 5.77 -2.12
C MET A 88 7.64 5.16 -3.38
N SER A 89 7.83 3.84 -3.38
CA SER A 89 8.17 3.10 -4.59
C SER A 89 7.11 3.26 -5.66
N ASN A 90 7.53 3.19 -6.93
CA ASN A 90 6.60 2.95 -8.01
C ASN A 90 6.25 1.46 -8.06
N ALA A 91 5.00 1.15 -8.32
CA ALA A 91 4.49 -0.21 -8.46
C ALA A 91 3.74 -0.36 -9.79
N SER A 92 3.60 -1.58 -10.26
CA SER A 92 2.85 -1.89 -11.48
C SER A 92 1.48 -2.46 -11.14
N GLU A 93 0.54 -2.29 -12.05
CA GLU A 93 -0.80 -2.88 -11.92
C GLU A 93 -0.75 -4.39 -11.76
N LEU A 94 -1.75 -4.94 -11.07
CA LEU A 94 -1.95 -6.37 -11.00
C LEU A 94 -2.24 -6.96 -12.39
N PRO A 95 -1.74 -8.17 -12.70
CA PRO A 95 -2.20 -8.91 -13.86
C PRO A 95 -3.73 -9.08 -13.83
N ILE A 96 -4.38 -8.98 -14.99
CA ILE A 96 -5.85 -9.05 -15.13
C ILE A 96 -6.45 -10.24 -14.39
N ARG A 97 -5.77 -11.40 -14.40
CA ARG A 97 -6.23 -12.59 -13.68
C ARG A 97 -6.31 -12.34 -12.18
N ILE A 98 -5.26 -11.75 -11.58
CA ILE A 98 -5.20 -11.50 -10.13
C ILE A 98 -6.18 -10.40 -9.75
N LYS A 99 -6.27 -9.34 -10.57
CA LYS A 99 -7.26 -8.27 -10.39
C LYS A 99 -8.67 -8.86 -10.29
N LYS A 100 -9.06 -9.74 -11.22
CA LYS A 100 -10.36 -10.42 -11.17
C LYS A 100 -10.54 -11.28 -9.92
N SER A 101 -9.49 -11.96 -9.44
CA SER A 101 -9.58 -12.74 -8.19
C SER A 101 -9.82 -11.84 -6.98
N VAL A 102 -9.19 -10.66 -6.92
CA VAL A 102 -9.46 -9.66 -5.88
C VAL A 102 -10.90 -9.16 -5.97
N ASP A 103 -11.36 -8.79 -7.16
CA ASP A 103 -12.72 -8.27 -7.37
C ASP A 103 -13.79 -9.29 -6.96
N LEU A 104 -13.63 -10.56 -7.33
CA LEU A 104 -14.53 -11.64 -6.92
C LEU A 104 -14.51 -11.87 -5.40
N PHE A 105 -13.33 -11.89 -4.80
CA PHE A 105 -13.19 -12.01 -3.35
C PHE A 105 -13.93 -10.88 -2.63
N MET A 106 -13.82 -9.64 -3.13
CA MET A 106 -14.51 -8.50 -2.54
C MET A 106 -16.03 -8.57 -2.73
N GLU A 107 -16.51 -9.10 -3.84
CA GLU A 107 -17.94 -9.36 -4.06
C GLU A 107 -18.47 -10.41 -3.07
N ASP A 108 -17.74 -11.49 -2.85
CA ASP A 108 -18.07 -12.55 -1.90
C ASP A 108 -18.03 -12.03 -0.45
N PHE A 109 -17.02 -11.24 -0.10
CA PHE A 109 -16.94 -10.57 1.21
C PHE A 109 -18.13 -9.63 1.45
N ALA A 110 -18.50 -8.81 0.47
CA ALA A 110 -19.65 -7.91 0.60
C ALA A 110 -20.98 -8.67 0.76
N ASN A 111 -21.10 -9.87 0.16
CA ASN A 111 -22.26 -10.74 0.35
C ASN A 111 -22.27 -11.33 1.76
N PHE A 112 -21.11 -11.80 2.24
CA PHE A 112 -20.94 -12.33 3.60
C PHE A 112 -21.27 -11.27 4.66
N ALA A 113 -20.67 -10.09 4.57
CA ALA A 113 -20.90 -8.99 5.50
C ALA A 113 -22.39 -8.58 5.59
N ARG A 114 -23.11 -8.62 4.44
CA ARG A 114 -24.56 -8.37 4.42
C ARG A 114 -25.35 -9.47 5.14
N SER A 115 -24.91 -10.73 5.07
CA SER A 115 -25.58 -11.85 5.75
C SER A 115 -25.39 -11.81 7.26
N GLU A 116 -24.23 -11.34 7.73
CA GLU A 116 -23.90 -11.25 9.15
C GLU A 116 -24.41 -9.96 9.85
N GLY A 117 -25.00 -9.03 9.12
CA GLY A 117 -25.57 -7.80 9.67
C GLY A 117 -24.63 -6.57 9.62
N GLY A 118 -23.51 -6.64 8.92
CA GLY A 118 -22.79 -5.47 8.43
C GLY A 118 -21.43 -5.15 9.07
N GLU A 119 -21.15 -5.54 10.29
CA GLU A 119 -19.85 -5.27 10.92
C GLU A 119 -19.03 -6.57 11.01
N VAL A 120 -18.34 -6.92 9.92
CA VAL A 120 -17.49 -8.11 9.85
C VAL A 120 -16.13 -7.72 9.29
N SER A 121 -15.06 -8.22 9.94
CA SER A 121 -13.71 -8.06 9.43
C SER A 121 -13.50 -8.90 8.17
N ILE A 122 -12.73 -8.36 7.21
CA ILE A 122 -12.27 -9.11 6.04
C ILE A 122 -11.44 -10.34 6.46
N PHE A 123 -10.77 -10.28 7.60
CA PHE A 123 -9.96 -11.38 8.12
C PHE A 123 -10.80 -12.49 8.77
N ASP A 124 -11.98 -12.18 9.30
CA ASP A 124 -12.94 -13.20 9.74
C ASP A 124 -13.48 -13.97 8.52
N PHE A 125 -13.82 -13.26 7.45
CA PHE A 125 -14.26 -13.86 6.20
C PHE A 125 -13.22 -14.82 5.60
N ILE A 126 -11.92 -14.47 5.62
CA ILE A 126 -10.85 -15.35 5.12
C ILE A 126 -10.82 -16.69 5.85
N THR A 127 -11.12 -16.73 7.15
CA THR A 127 -11.09 -17.96 7.93
C THR A 127 -12.28 -18.88 7.61
N GLU A 128 -13.35 -18.37 7.04
CA GLU A 128 -14.57 -19.09 6.70
C GLU A 128 -14.70 -19.43 5.20
N THR A 129 -13.78 -18.89 4.38
CA THR A 129 -13.86 -19.03 2.93
C THR A 129 -12.85 -20.05 2.41
N ASP A 130 -13.35 -21.10 1.75
CA ASP A 130 -12.54 -22.03 1.00
C ASP A 130 -12.29 -21.52 -0.44
N ASN A 131 -11.15 -21.94 -1.05
CA ASN A 131 -10.82 -21.69 -2.45
C ASN A 131 -10.45 -20.25 -2.86
N ILE A 132 -9.83 -19.49 -1.97
CA ILE A 132 -9.18 -18.22 -2.33
C ILE A 132 -7.99 -18.52 -3.27
N ASP A 133 -7.75 -17.65 -4.27
CA ASP A 133 -6.54 -17.75 -5.11
C ASP A 133 -5.29 -17.77 -4.21
N PRO A 134 -4.37 -18.73 -4.34
CA PRO A 134 -3.24 -18.89 -3.40
C PRO A 134 -2.32 -17.67 -3.29
N LEU A 135 -2.23 -16.82 -4.33
CA LEU A 135 -1.46 -15.57 -4.25
C LEU A 135 -2.19 -14.54 -3.40
N LEU A 136 -3.51 -14.47 -3.53
CA LEU A 136 -4.34 -13.58 -2.73
C LEU A 136 -4.39 -14.04 -1.27
N ASP A 137 -4.55 -15.33 -1.00
CA ASP A 137 -4.55 -15.90 0.36
C ASP A 137 -3.22 -15.61 1.09
N ASN A 138 -2.09 -15.84 0.43
CA ASN A 138 -0.78 -15.51 0.98
C ASN A 138 -0.62 -14.01 1.27
N PHE A 139 -1.14 -13.15 0.39
CA PHE A 139 -1.10 -11.72 0.58
C PHE A 139 -1.98 -11.29 1.77
N LEU A 140 -3.20 -11.78 1.87
CA LEU A 140 -4.14 -11.46 2.95
C LEU A 140 -3.62 -11.91 4.33
N THR A 141 -3.04 -13.10 4.40
CA THR A 141 -2.39 -13.61 5.63
C THR A 141 -1.23 -12.72 6.06
N ALA A 142 -0.41 -12.28 5.11
CA ALA A 142 0.70 -11.37 5.39
C ALA A 142 0.20 -9.96 5.75
N LEU A 143 -0.87 -9.49 5.11
CA LEU A 143 -1.49 -8.19 5.38
C LEU A 143 -2.03 -8.13 6.79
N LYS A 144 -2.76 -9.16 7.24
CA LYS A 144 -3.21 -9.26 8.65
C LYS A 144 -2.05 -9.11 9.63
N THR A 145 -0.95 -9.84 9.37
CA THR A 145 0.26 -9.75 10.20
C THR A 145 0.86 -8.34 10.22
N ASP A 146 0.84 -7.65 9.10
CA ASP A 146 1.39 -6.30 9.00
C ASP A 146 0.47 -5.26 9.66
N ILE A 147 -0.86 -5.42 9.57
CA ILE A 147 -1.85 -4.57 10.28
C ILE A 147 -1.70 -4.71 11.79
N ASP A 148 -1.57 -5.94 12.30
CA ASP A 148 -1.33 -6.19 13.73
C ASP A 148 -0.08 -5.44 14.23
N LYS A 149 0.95 -5.31 13.39
CA LYS A 149 2.17 -4.54 13.71
C LYS A 149 1.94 -3.03 13.72
N LEU A 150 1.02 -2.51 12.91
CA LEU A 150 0.73 -1.07 12.91
C LEU A 150 0.25 -0.59 14.27
N GLN A 151 -0.36 -1.47 15.07
CA GLN A 151 -0.96 -1.16 16.37
C GLN A 151 -2.11 -0.13 16.27
N ILE A 152 -2.67 0.00 15.09
CA ILE A 152 -3.91 0.75 14.84
C ILE A 152 -5.03 -0.29 14.89
N PRO A 153 -6.13 -0.06 15.61
CA PRO A 153 -7.28 -0.95 15.58
C PRO A 153 -7.74 -1.17 14.14
N GLU A 154 -8.04 -2.40 13.77
CA GLU A 154 -8.44 -2.78 12.41
C GLU A 154 -9.64 -1.95 11.89
N PHE A 155 -10.57 -1.62 12.80
CA PHE A 155 -11.76 -0.81 12.49
C PHE A 155 -11.47 0.70 12.36
N ASP A 156 -10.32 1.16 12.84
CA ASP A 156 -9.87 2.55 12.68
C ASP A 156 -9.01 2.72 11.42
N LEU A 157 -8.60 1.60 10.79
CA LEU A 157 -7.91 1.60 9.53
C LEU A 157 -8.95 1.40 8.42
N ASP A 158 -9.32 2.47 7.74
CA ASP A 158 -10.21 2.40 6.56
C ASP A 158 -9.43 1.83 5.36
N LEU A 159 -9.10 0.53 5.45
CA LEU A 159 -8.45 -0.19 4.37
C LEU A 159 -9.40 -0.25 3.19
N ASP A 160 -9.21 0.65 2.24
CA ASP A 160 -9.91 0.60 0.95
C ASP A 160 -9.38 -0.58 0.11
N PHE A 161 -9.81 -1.80 0.51
CA PHE A 161 -9.38 -3.04 -0.11
C PHE A 161 -10.06 -3.22 -1.46
N ARG A 162 -9.47 -2.62 -2.50
CA ARG A 162 -9.89 -2.74 -3.90
C ARG A 162 -8.73 -3.16 -4.78
N SER A 163 -9.05 -3.76 -5.91
CA SER A 163 -8.02 -4.20 -6.86
C SER A 163 -7.16 -3.04 -7.41
N GLU A 164 -7.66 -1.80 -7.37
CA GLU A 164 -6.92 -0.60 -7.74
C GLU A 164 -5.87 -0.21 -6.71
N ASN A 165 -6.11 -0.53 -5.42
CA ASN A 165 -5.25 -0.19 -4.30
C ASN A 165 -4.24 -1.29 -3.97
N ILE A 166 -4.28 -2.40 -4.72
CA ILE A 166 -3.33 -3.50 -4.64
C ILE A 166 -2.53 -3.53 -5.94
N MET A 167 -1.23 -3.44 -5.83
CA MET A 167 -0.32 -3.41 -6.98
C MET A 167 0.80 -4.44 -6.84
N LEU A 168 1.65 -4.57 -7.86
CA LEU A 168 2.85 -5.40 -7.81
C LEU A 168 4.09 -4.53 -7.60
N TRP A 169 4.84 -4.84 -6.55
CA TRP A 169 6.17 -4.30 -6.30
C TRP A 169 7.18 -5.44 -6.15
N ASN A 170 8.20 -5.47 -7.01
CA ASN A 170 9.19 -6.56 -7.05
C ASN A 170 8.56 -7.97 -7.09
N GLY A 171 7.46 -8.13 -7.84
CA GLY A 171 6.75 -9.40 -8.00
C GLY A 171 5.89 -9.82 -6.79
N LYS A 172 5.68 -8.95 -5.82
CA LYS A 172 4.82 -9.17 -4.65
C LYS A 172 3.63 -8.22 -4.69
N MET A 173 2.49 -8.70 -4.22
CA MET A 173 1.32 -7.86 -3.99
C MET A 173 1.59 -6.93 -2.81
N VAL A 174 1.24 -5.65 -2.97
CA VAL A 174 1.38 -4.61 -1.93
C VAL A 174 0.18 -3.67 -1.98
N MET A 175 -0.23 -3.16 -0.81
CA MET A 175 -1.17 -2.04 -0.70
C MET A 175 -0.44 -0.75 -1.05
N VAL A 176 -1.09 0.11 -1.82
CA VAL A 176 -0.56 1.43 -2.24
C VAL A 176 -1.45 2.58 -1.78
N ASP A 177 -2.65 2.27 -1.31
CA ASP A 177 -3.62 3.20 -0.72
C ASP A 177 -4.28 2.53 0.49
N TRP A 178 -4.38 3.24 1.62
CA TRP A 178 -4.85 2.73 2.90
C TRP A 178 -5.49 3.84 3.74
#